data_a1f3da9c57e7d50edbbe87c8f3149dc8
#
_entry.id   a1f3da9c57e7d50edbbe87c8f3149dc8
#
_cell.length_a   1.000
_cell.length_b   1.000
_cell.length_c   1.000
_cell.angle_alpha   90.00
_cell.angle_beta   90.00
_cell.angle_gamma   90.00
#
_symmetry.space_group_name_H-M   'P 1'
#
loop_
_entity.id
_entity.type
_entity.pdbx_description
1 polymer ?
#
loop_
_entity_poly.entity_id
_entity_poly.type
_entity_poly.pdbx_seq_one_letter_code
_entity_poly.pdbx_strand_id
1 'polypeptide(L)'
;MAEAAAKDKAAAGAEAELTDGFHLVIDALKLNGIDTIYGVPGIPITDLGRMAQAAGMRVVSFRHEQNAGNAAAIAGFLTKKPGICLTVSAPGFLNGLAALANATTNCFPMILVSGSSEREVVDLQQG
;
A
#
# COMPACT_ATOMS: atom_id res chain seq x y z
N MET A 1 -16.84 15.09 -41.81
CA MET A 1 -16.98 13.62 -41.70
C MET A 1 -15.66 12.86 -41.60
N ALA A 2 -14.57 13.30 -42.21
CA ALA A 2 -13.26 12.64 -42.11
C ALA A 2 -12.55 12.79 -40.73
N GLU A 3 -12.83 13.89 -40.04
CA GLU A 3 -12.17 14.20 -38.73
C GLU A 3 -12.79 13.42 -37.57
N ALA A 4 -14.08 13.07 -37.64
CA ALA A 4 -14.72 12.18 -36.64
C ALA A 4 -14.24 10.73 -36.76
N ALA A 5 -14.01 10.25 -37.97
CA ALA A 5 -13.50 8.91 -38.23
C ALA A 5 -12.01 8.72 -37.80
N ALA A 6 -11.23 9.81 -37.76
CA ALA A 6 -9.85 9.78 -37.29
C ALA A 6 -9.75 9.71 -35.74
N LYS A 7 -10.70 10.33 -35.03
CA LYS A 7 -10.77 10.26 -33.56
C LYS A 7 -11.20 8.88 -33.06
N ASP A 8 -12.13 8.23 -33.75
CA ASP A 8 -12.54 6.86 -33.40
C ASP A 8 -11.46 5.81 -33.65
N LYS A 9 -10.58 6.02 -34.66
CA LYS A 9 -9.44 5.14 -34.89
C LYS A 9 -8.31 5.31 -33.88
N ALA A 10 -8.16 6.50 -33.30
CA ALA A 10 -7.16 6.73 -32.24
C ALA A 10 -7.59 6.13 -30.88
N ALA A 11 -8.89 5.94 -30.65
CA ALA A 11 -9.41 5.29 -29.45
C ALA A 11 -9.39 3.75 -29.50
N ALA A 12 -9.26 3.16 -30.69
CA ALA A 12 -9.30 1.70 -30.89
C ALA A 12 -7.93 1.01 -30.83
N GLY A 13 -6.85 1.70 -30.48
CA GLY A 13 -5.48 1.18 -30.56
C GLY A 13 -4.64 1.22 -29.29
N ALA A 14 -5.17 1.63 -28.15
CA ALA A 14 -4.48 1.44 -26.87
C ALA A 14 -4.81 0.03 -26.36
N GLU A 15 -3.92 -0.94 -26.62
CA GLU A 15 -3.94 -2.19 -25.84
C GLU A 15 -3.94 -1.80 -24.36
N ALA A 16 -4.97 -2.23 -23.63
CA ALA A 16 -5.04 -2.01 -22.20
C ALA A 16 -3.83 -2.72 -21.56
N GLU A 17 -2.90 -1.94 -21.02
CA GLU A 17 -1.75 -2.50 -20.29
C GLU A 17 -2.27 -3.25 -19.08
N LEU A 18 -2.04 -4.56 -19.06
CA LEU A 18 -2.44 -5.40 -17.93
C LEU A 18 -1.57 -5.04 -16.72
N THR A 19 -2.20 -4.77 -15.59
CA THR A 19 -1.54 -4.49 -14.31
C THR A 19 -2.13 -5.37 -13.20
N ASP A 20 -1.48 -5.41 -12.07
CA ASP A 20 -1.93 -6.11 -10.88
C ASP A 20 -2.22 -5.15 -9.71
N GLY A 21 -2.84 -5.69 -8.64
CA GLY A 21 -3.20 -4.89 -7.48
C GLY A 21 -2.02 -4.24 -6.76
N PHE A 22 -0.84 -4.87 -6.76
CA PHE A 22 0.34 -4.31 -6.12
C PHE A 22 0.89 -3.11 -6.87
N HIS A 23 0.96 -3.19 -8.20
CA HIS A 23 1.33 -2.03 -9.03
C HIS A 23 0.35 -0.88 -8.86
N LEU A 24 -0.96 -1.16 -8.83
CA LEU A 24 -1.97 -0.11 -8.61
C LEU A 24 -1.79 0.60 -7.25
N VAL A 25 -1.50 -0.15 -6.18
CA VAL A 25 -1.22 0.44 -4.87
C VAL A 25 0.04 1.32 -4.92
N ILE A 26 1.13 0.80 -5.49
CA ILE A 26 2.40 1.53 -5.60
C ILE A 26 2.23 2.82 -6.41
N ASP A 27 1.56 2.74 -7.55
CA ASP A 27 1.31 3.89 -8.42
C ASP A 27 0.43 4.94 -7.72
N ALA A 28 -0.62 4.50 -7.02
CA ALA A 28 -1.47 5.39 -6.23
C ALA A 28 -0.68 6.12 -5.14
N LEU A 29 0.20 5.44 -4.42
CA LEU A 29 1.05 6.05 -3.40
C LEU A 29 1.98 7.09 -4.02
N LYS A 30 2.66 6.73 -5.12
CA LYS A 30 3.59 7.64 -5.82
C LYS A 30 2.89 8.86 -6.40
N LEU A 31 1.70 8.69 -7.00
CA LEU A 31 0.88 9.79 -7.51
C LEU A 31 0.49 10.79 -6.42
N ASN A 32 0.33 10.31 -5.17
CA ASN A 32 0.06 11.16 -4.02
C ASN A 32 1.34 11.67 -3.33
N GLY A 33 2.50 11.48 -3.95
CA GLY A 33 3.79 11.96 -3.45
C GLY A 33 4.24 11.25 -2.16
N ILE A 34 3.83 10.01 -1.99
CA ILE A 34 4.26 9.12 -0.90
C ILE A 34 5.38 8.25 -1.44
N ASP A 35 6.53 8.30 -0.80
CA ASP A 35 7.76 7.64 -1.24
C ASP A 35 8.32 6.63 -0.21
N THR A 36 7.68 6.52 0.94
CA THR A 36 8.20 5.69 2.04
C THR A 36 7.09 4.82 2.63
N ILE A 37 7.41 3.55 2.84
CA ILE A 37 6.58 2.56 3.54
C ILE A 37 7.34 2.10 4.78
N TYR A 38 6.64 2.02 5.91
CA TYR A 38 7.14 1.49 7.18
C TYR A 38 6.46 0.15 7.46
N GLY A 39 7.20 -0.91 7.81
CA GLY A 39 6.53 -2.19 8.01
C GLY A 39 7.40 -3.29 8.58
N VAL A 40 6.79 -4.44 8.77
CA VAL A 40 7.45 -5.70 9.08
C VAL A 40 7.22 -6.64 7.90
N PRO A 41 8.27 -6.94 7.11
CA PRO A 41 8.12 -7.79 5.93
C PRO A 41 7.73 -9.21 6.31
N GLY A 42 6.89 -9.82 5.50
CA GLY A 42 6.43 -11.20 5.66
C GLY A 42 5.35 -11.55 4.65
N ILE A 43 4.94 -12.81 4.63
CA ILE A 43 3.85 -13.28 3.77
C ILE A 43 2.53 -12.69 4.29
N PRO A 44 1.62 -12.21 3.44
CA PRO A 44 1.63 -12.22 1.96
C PRO A 44 2.12 -10.90 1.31
N ILE A 45 2.71 -9.98 2.08
CA ILE A 45 3.06 -8.63 1.61
C ILE A 45 4.51 -8.49 1.13
N THR A 46 5.28 -9.57 1.12
CA THR A 46 6.70 -9.55 0.72
C THR A 46 6.87 -9.00 -0.70
N ASP A 47 6.03 -9.43 -1.63
CA ASP A 47 6.12 -9.00 -3.02
C ASP A 47 5.75 -7.54 -3.19
N LEU A 48 4.72 -7.04 -2.50
CA LEU A 48 4.39 -5.62 -2.50
C LEU A 48 5.58 -4.76 -2.04
N GLY A 49 6.24 -5.15 -0.94
CA GLY A 49 7.42 -4.45 -0.43
C GLY A 49 8.58 -4.45 -1.42
N ARG A 50 8.84 -5.60 -2.06
CA ARG A 50 9.90 -5.76 -3.05
C ARG A 50 9.63 -4.95 -4.32
N MET A 51 8.39 -4.96 -4.80
CA MET A 51 7.97 -4.18 -5.96
C MET A 51 8.01 -2.67 -5.67
N ALA A 52 7.62 -2.23 -4.47
CA ALA A 52 7.75 -0.85 -4.04
C ALA A 52 9.21 -0.38 -4.07
N GLN A 53 10.14 -1.20 -3.56
CA GLN A 53 11.57 -0.90 -3.65
C GLN A 53 12.07 -0.82 -5.11
N ALA A 54 11.66 -1.74 -5.95
CA ALA A 54 11.99 -1.73 -7.38
C ALA A 54 11.44 -0.47 -8.09
N ALA A 55 10.30 0.03 -7.65
CA ALA A 55 9.69 1.27 -8.13
C ALA A 55 10.32 2.56 -7.54
N GLY A 56 11.39 2.43 -6.75
CA GLY A 56 12.15 3.55 -6.16
C GLY A 56 11.61 4.07 -4.83
N MET A 57 10.66 3.37 -4.20
CA MET A 57 10.18 3.72 -2.86
C MET A 57 11.14 3.21 -1.78
N ARG A 58 11.18 3.91 -0.65
CA ARG A 58 11.88 3.44 0.56
C ARG A 58 10.97 2.50 1.33
N VAL A 59 11.47 1.32 1.66
CA VAL A 59 10.80 0.39 2.59
C VAL A 59 11.66 0.27 3.84
N VAL A 60 11.15 0.82 4.94
CA VAL A 60 11.83 0.84 6.24
C VAL A 60 11.30 -0.30 7.08
N SER A 61 12.14 -1.31 7.30
CA SER A 61 11.77 -2.52 8.05
C SER A 61 11.95 -2.32 9.55
N PHE A 62 10.96 -2.78 10.29
CA PHE A 62 10.93 -2.80 11.75
C PHE A 62 10.91 -4.24 12.27
N ARG A 63 11.05 -4.40 13.58
CA ARG A 63 10.97 -5.70 14.25
C ARG A 63 9.62 -5.93 14.93
N HIS A 64 8.74 -4.91 14.93
CA HIS A 64 7.40 -4.97 15.50
C HIS A 64 6.49 -3.97 14.79
N GLU A 65 5.28 -4.37 14.47
CA GLU A 65 4.35 -3.59 13.65
C GLU A 65 3.87 -2.31 14.34
N GLN A 66 3.73 -2.34 15.66
CA GLN A 66 3.38 -1.13 16.43
C GLN A 66 4.44 -0.05 16.27
N ASN A 67 5.72 -0.42 16.27
CA ASN A 67 6.81 0.54 16.07
C ASN A 67 6.82 1.08 14.63
N ALA A 68 6.55 0.22 13.65
CA ALA A 68 6.40 0.64 12.26
C ALA A 68 5.23 1.62 12.09
N GLY A 69 4.09 1.30 12.72
CA GLY A 69 2.91 2.15 12.70
C GLY A 69 3.14 3.50 13.38
N ASN A 70 3.80 3.53 14.54
CA ASN A 70 4.15 4.77 15.21
C ASN A 70 5.09 5.64 14.36
N ALA A 71 6.07 5.02 13.69
CA ALA A 71 6.95 5.74 12.76
C ALA A 71 6.16 6.30 11.57
N ALA A 72 5.25 5.53 10.99
CA ALA A 72 4.36 5.99 9.93
C ALA A 72 3.49 7.16 10.38
N ALA A 73 2.87 7.06 11.57
CA ALA A 73 2.04 8.12 12.13
C ALA A 73 2.80 9.44 12.31
N ILE A 74 4.00 9.38 12.88
CA ILE A 74 4.85 10.57 13.07
C ILE A 74 5.34 11.12 11.73
N ALA A 75 5.73 10.26 10.79
CA ALA A 75 6.07 10.70 9.45
C ALA A 75 4.91 11.43 8.78
N GLY A 76 3.70 10.91 8.93
CA GLY A 76 2.48 11.55 8.44
C GLY A 76 2.24 12.91 9.06
N PHE A 77 2.39 13.03 10.36
CA PHE A 77 2.26 14.31 11.07
C PHE A 77 3.27 15.36 10.57
N LEU A 78 4.53 14.96 10.40
CA LEU A 78 5.61 15.87 10.00
C LEU A 78 5.51 16.27 8.52
N THR A 79 5.17 15.33 7.64
CA THR A 79 5.13 15.57 6.19
C THR A 79 3.80 16.10 5.68
N LYS A 80 2.75 16.05 6.50
CA LYS A 80 1.36 16.38 6.13
C LYS A 80 0.80 15.49 5.01
N LYS A 81 1.38 14.32 4.83
CA LYS A 81 0.91 13.25 3.93
C LYS A 81 0.69 11.99 4.74
N PRO A 82 -0.24 11.11 4.38
CA PRO A 82 -0.43 9.88 5.13
C PRO A 82 0.84 9.04 5.20
N GLY A 83 1.29 8.71 6.41
CA GLY A 83 2.35 7.72 6.59
C GLY A 83 1.79 6.32 6.34
N ILE A 84 2.52 5.48 5.62
CA ILE A 84 2.06 4.15 5.23
C ILE A 84 2.71 3.10 6.14
N CYS A 85 1.87 2.38 6.89
CA CYS A 85 2.28 1.19 7.64
C CYS A 85 1.84 -0.06 6.91
N LEU A 86 2.77 -0.96 6.62
CA LEU A 86 2.52 -2.22 5.93
C LEU A 86 2.73 -3.39 6.88
N THR A 87 1.71 -4.24 7.05
CA THR A 87 1.74 -5.39 7.96
C THR A 87 1.34 -6.68 7.26
N VAL A 88 1.76 -7.80 7.81
CA VAL A 88 1.19 -9.10 7.45
C VAL A 88 -0.24 -9.23 7.98
N SER A 89 -0.93 -10.31 7.58
CA SER A 89 -2.27 -10.63 8.06
C SER A 89 -2.30 -10.96 9.57
N ALA A 90 -3.48 -11.08 10.12
CA ALA A 90 -3.79 -11.54 11.48
C ALA A 90 -2.92 -10.87 12.57
N PRO A 91 -1.92 -11.54 13.19
CA PRO A 91 -1.19 -10.95 14.31
C PRO A 91 -0.45 -9.67 13.94
N GLY A 92 0.09 -9.56 12.72
CA GLY A 92 0.76 -8.35 12.25
C GLY A 92 -0.19 -7.17 12.14
N PHE A 93 -1.38 -7.39 11.59
CA PHE A 93 -2.44 -6.37 11.54
C PHE A 93 -2.86 -5.95 12.95
N LEU A 94 -3.11 -6.90 13.86
CA LEU A 94 -3.53 -6.60 15.24
C LEU A 94 -2.47 -5.80 15.99
N ASN A 95 -1.18 -6.14 15.83
CA ASN A 95 -0.08 -5.37 16.40
C ASN A 95 -0.03 -3.93 15.86
N GLY A 96 -0.37 -3.73 14.59
CA GLY A 96 -0.43 -2.41 13.95
C GLY A 96 -1.61 -1.56 14.43
N LEU A 97 -2.70 -2.17 14.90
CA LEU A 97 -3.90 -1.45 15.36
C LEU A 97 -3.62 -0.54 16.56
N ALA A 98 -2.70 -0.89 17.45
CA ALA A 98 -2.34 -0.04 18.58
C ALA A 98 -1.76 1.31 18.11
N ALA A 99 -0.91 1.27 17.09
CA ALA A 99 -0.38 2.50 16.48
C ALA A 99 -1.45 3.28 15.72
N LEU A 100 -2.35 2.58 15.01
CA LEU A 100 -3.47 3.20 14.30
C LEU A 100 -4.42 3.91 15.27
N ALA A 101 -4.75 3.30 16.41
CA ALA A 101 -5.56 3.91 17.46
C ALA A 101 -4.90 5.17 18.01
N ASN A 102 -3.59 5.12 18.27
CA ASN A 102 -2.83 6.28 18.72
C ASN A 102 -2.82 7.40 17.65
N ALA A 103 -2.58 7.06 16.39
CA ALA A 103 -2.62 8.01 15.28
C ALA A 103 -3.99 8.67 15.14
N THR A 104 -5.07 7.89 15.26
CA THR A 104 -6.45 8.38 15.20
C THR A 104 -6.75 9.37 16.31
N THR A 105 -6.40 9.04 17.56
CA THR A 105 -6.62 9.90 18.72
C THR A 105 -5.87 11.23 18.60
N ASN A 106 -4.68 11.22 17.99
CA ASN A 106 -3.85 12.41 17.82
C ASN A 106 -4.07 13.11 16.45
N CYS A 107 -5.00 12.64 15.63
CA CYS A 107 -5.22 13.15 14.27
C CYS A 107 -3.97 13.13 13.39
N PHE A 108 -3.11 12.13 13.55
CA PHE A 108 -1.94 11.94 12.68
C PHE A 108 -2.35 11.18 11.42
N PRO A 109 -2.09 11.70 10.22
CA PRO A 109 -2.49 11.03 9.00
C PRO A 109 -1.67 9.75 8.79
N MET A 110 -2.36 8.61 8.79
CA MET A 110 -1.76 7.28 8.64
C MET A 110 -2.71 6.35 7.90
N ILE A 111 -2.16 5.48 7.07
CA ILE A 111 -2.86 4.38 6.43
C ILE A 111 -2.17 3.08 6.84
N LEU A 112 -2.95 2.17 7.42
CA LEU A 112 -2.51 0.81 7.72
C LEU A 112 -2.97 -0.11 6.60
N VAL A 113 -2.01 -0.66 5.86
CA VAL A 113 -2.23 -1.65 4.79
C VAL A 113 -1.82 -3.00 5.31
N SER A 114 -2.71 -3.97 5.24
CA SER A 114 -2.44 -5.34 5.66
C SER A 114 -2.67 -6.33 4.52
N GLY A 115 -1.83 -7.33 4.46
CA GLY A 115 -2.11 -8.50 3.64
C GLY A 115 -3.25 -9.33 4.20
N SER A 116 -3.74 -10.25 3.39
CA SER A 116 -4.74 -11.25 3.77
C SER A 116 -4.38 -12.58 3.14
N SER A 117 -4.98 -13.67 3.63
CA SER A 117 -4.94 -14.96 2.96
C SER A 117 -5.56 -14.90 1.58
N GLU A 118 -5.23 -15.85 0.72
CA GLU A 118 -5.82 -15.99 -0.60
C GLU A 118 -7.35 -16.10 -0.50
N ARG A 119 -8.04 -15.52 -1.50
CA ARG A 119 -9.51 -15.45 -1.48
C ARG A 119 -10.18 -16.82 -1.31
N GLU A 120 -9.59 -17.85 -1.91
CA GLU A 120 -10.12 -19.22 -1.87
C GLU A 120 -10.09 -19.85 -0.48
N VAL A 121 -9.22 -19.36 0.41
CA VAL A 121 -9.04 -19.95 1.75
C VAL A 121 -9.49 -19.05 2.90
N VAL A 122 -9.87 -17.80 2.61
CA VAL A 122 -10.29 -16.83 3.65
C VAL A 122 -11.43 -17.38 4.53
N ASP A 123 -12.42 -18.03 3.93
CA ASP A 123 -13.59 -18.55 4.64
C ASP A 123 -13.38 -19.98 5.19
N LEU A 124 -12.25 -20.62 4.87
CA LEU A 124 -11.94 -21.98 5.30
C LEU A 124 -11.14 -22.04 6.60
N GLN A 125 -10.88 -20.89 7.23
CA GLN A 125 -10.06 -20.78 8.44
C GLN A 125 -8.66 -21.40 8.28
N GLN A 126 -8.14 -21.39 7.07
CA GLN A 126 -6.81 -21.86 6.71
C GLN A 126 -5.94 -20.63 6.37
N GLY A 127 -4.88 -20.42 7.12
CA GLY A 127 -3.96 -19.28 6.87
C GLY A 127 -3.23 -18.84 8.10
#